data_fdaa81824caf18fa1bd2f8ac43596e03
#
_entry.id   fdaa81824caf18fa1bd2f8ac43596e03
#
_cell.length_a   1.000
_cell.length_b   1.000
_cell.length_c   1.000
_cell.angle_alpha   90.00
_cell.angle_beta   90.00
_cell.angle_gamma   90.00
#
_symmetry.space_group_name_H-M   'P 1'
#
loop_
_entity.id
_entity.type
_entity.pdbx_description
1 polymer ?
#
loop_
_entity_poly.entity_id
_entity_poly.type
_entity_poly.pdbx_seq_one_letter_code
_entity_poly.pdbx_strand_id
1 'polypeptide(L)'
;MPSFKVDYERNLWYDFGLGEGGSIIDLVMRLERCDFAHAVRLLRNRERVPIAAPRSLSPLSTVPALRILSDTPLRHSALLDYLRRRGIVPEVACTYCREIRYTINGRKYFAIGFPNDAGGWELRSECFKGSASPKQITTIDNCTDTVIAFEGFMDFLSCLSTKHPDQLRIDVIVLNSVVNLPKALPFLARHSTIHAFFDNDNAGRKATAELIRLCPRSEVVDQSCFYSGHKDVNDYLIAHIKDHAKKLAAQKNASKTKTVQSVRNNPQLLKAKTAAVEPQRRKGVKV
;
A
#
# COMPACT_ATOMS: atom_id res chain seq x y z
N MET A 1 13.22 -9.58 29.48
CA MET A 1 13.40 -8.17 29.07
C MET A 1 12.02 -7.54 28.91
N PRO A 2 11.82 -6.27 29.25
CA PRO A 2 10.53 -5.63 29.05
C PRO A 2 10.16 -5.67 27.56
N SER A 3 8.96 -6.16 27.27
CA SER A 3 8.45 -6.29 25.90
C SER A 3 7.92 -4.96 25.32
N PHE A 4 7.69 -3.97 26.18
CA PHE A 4 7.07 -2.71 25.84
C PHE A 4 8.10 -1.62 25.59
N LYS A 5 7.99 -0.92 24.45
CA LYS A 5 8.84 0.20 24.06
C LYS A 5 7.99 1.41 23.68
N VAL A 6 8.39 2.61 24.11
CA VAL A 6 7.79 3.89 23.71
C VAL A 6 8.84 4.72 22.97
N ASP A 7 8.46 5.26 21.84
CA ASP A 7 9.19 6.25 21.07
C ASP A 7 8.55 7.62 21.29
N TYR A 8 9.16 8.43 22.13
CA TYR A 8 8.64 9.74 22.54
C TYR A 8 8.74 10.77 21.41
N GLU A 9 9.69 10.63 20.49
CA GLU A 9 9.87 11.58 19.38
C GLU A 9 8.77 11.41 18.33
N ARG A 10 8.39 10.14 18.08
CA ARG A 10 7.37 9.79 17.09
C ARG A 10 5.98 9.62 17.69
N ASN A 11 5.83 9.72 19.02
CA ASN A 11 4.60 9.41 19.73
C ASN A 11 4.03 8.01 19.40
N LEU A 12 4.92 7.02 19.33
CA LEU A 12 4.58 5.64 19.03
C LEU A 12 4.97 4.73 20.20
N TRP A 13 4.25 3.63 20.33
CA TRP A 13 4.61 2.55 21.24
C TRP A 13 4.53 1.21 20.53
N TYR A 14 5.26 0.23 21.04
CA TYR A 14 5.23 -1.14 20.56
C TYR A 14 5.49 -2.12 21.69
N ASP A 15 4.65 -3.17 21.78
CA ASP A 15 4.83 -4.29 22.68
C ASP A 15 5.27 -5.53 21.90
N PHE A 16 6.53 -5.90 22.05
CA PHE A 16 7.11 -7.06 21.37
C PHE A 16 6.54 -8.39 21.88
N GLY A 17 6.05 -8.44 23.10
CA GLY A 17 5.43 -9.64 23.67
C GLY A 17 4.05 -9.92 23.07
N LEU A 18 3.29 -8.87 22.81
CA LEU A 18 1.97 -8.94 22.19
C LEU A 18 2.03 -8.80 20.66
N GLY A 19 3.15 -8.32 20.11
CA GLY A 19 3.28 -8.01 18.69
C GLY A 19 2.39 -6.84 18.24
N GLU A 20 2.09 -5.90 19.15
CA GLU A 20 1.17 -4.80 18.93
C GLU A 20 1.83 -3.45 19.20
N GLY A 21 1.36 -2.43 18.49
CA GLY A 21 1.82 -1.06 18.65
C GLY A 21 0.83 -0.07 18.07
N GLY A 22 1.10 1.22 18.28
CA GLY A 22 0.25 2.28 17.77
C GLY A 22 0.74 3.67 18.16
N SER A 23 -0.13 4.67 17.97
CA SER A 23 0.09 6.03 18.39
C SER A 23 -0.16 6.20 19.90
N ILE A 24 0.22 7.35 20.44
CA ILE A 24 -0.10 7.69 21.84
C ILE A 24 -1.62 7.69 22.11
N ILE A 25 -2.43 8.02 21.09
CA ILE A 25 -3.89 7.98 21.21
C ILE A 25 -4.37 6.54 21.37
N ASP A 26 -3.83 5.61 20.57
CA ASP A 26 -4.15 4.19 20.67
C ASP A 26 -3.76 3.61 22.04
N LEU A 27 -2.62 4.08 22.58
CA LEU A 27 -2.19 3.70 23.92
C LEU A 27 -3.18 4.17 24.99
N VAL A 28 -3.60 5.44 24.93
CA VAL A 28 -4.57 6.01 25.89
C VAL A 28 -5.92 5.32 25.77
N MET A 29 -6.42 5.09 24.53
CA MET A 29 -7.65 4.34 24.31
C MET A 29 -7.60 2.94 24.97
N ARG A 30 -6.45 2.29 24.90
CA ARG A 30 -6.23 0.97 25.47
C ARG A 30 -6.13 0.99 27.00
N LEU A 31 -5.34 1.91 27.56
CA LEU A 31 -5.14 2.04 29.00
C LEU A 31 -6.42 2.49 29.72
N GLU A 32 -7.10 3.48 29.16
CA GLU A 32 -8.29 4.08 29.76
C GLU A 32 -9.60 3.42 29.30
N ARG A 33 -9.53 2.45 28.40
CA ARG A 33 -10.70 1.76 27.82
C ARG A 33 -11.75 2.71 27.27
N CYS A 34 -11.31 3.76 26.61
CA CYS A 34 -12.15 4.84 26.11
C CYS A 34 -12.14 4.88 24.56
N ASP A 35 -13.07 5.64 23.99
CA ASP A 35 -13.10 5.91 22.57
C ASP A 35 -12.07 6.97 22.16
N PHE A 36 -11.89 7.14 20.84
CA PHE A 36 -10.96 8.10 20.26
C PHE A 36 -11.20 9.53 20.74
N ALA A 37 -12.48 9.97 20.80
CA ALA A 37 -12.82 11.32 21.19
C ALA A 37 -12.47 11.60 22.66
N HIS A 38 -12.64 10.60 23.53
CA HIS A 38 -12.28 10.69 24.94
C HIS A 38 -10.75 10.70 25.12
N ALA A 39 -10.03 9.80 24.42
CA ALA A 39 -8.57 9.76 24.47
C ALA A 39 -7.94 11.09 24.03
N VAL A 40 -8.46 11.71 22.97
CA VAL A 40 -8.01 13.04 22.51
C VAL A 40 -8.29 14.12 23.55
N ARG A 41 -9.44 14.08 24.24
CA ARG A 41 -9.75 15.02 25.33
C ARG A 41 -8.78 14.89 26.50
N LEU A 42 -8.48 13.66 26.93
CA LEU A 42 -7.51 13.42 28.01
C LEU A 42 -6.13 13.95 27.65
N LEU A 43 -5.67 13.71 26.43
CA LEU A 43 -4.38 14.20 25.95
C LEU A 43 -4.33 15.73 25.82
N ARG A 44 -5.44 16.39 25.44
CA ARG A 44 -5.52 17.86 25.31
C ARG A 44 -5.55 18.57 26.65
N ASN A 45 -6.24 18.02 27.65
CA ASN A 45 -6.43 18.69 28.92
C ASN A 45 -5.20 18.64 29.83
N ARG A 46 -4.11 17.95 29.44
CA ARG A 46 -2.87 17.80 30.23
C ARG A 46 -3.11 17.46 31.71
N GLU A 47 -4.27 16.95 32.04
CA GLU A 47 -4.52 16.48 33.37
C GLU A 47 -3.58 15.31 33.62
N ARG A 48 -2.70 15.46 34.60
CA ARG A 48 -1.88 14.36 35.11
C ARG A 48 -2.86 13.32 35.63
N VAL A 49 -3.11 12.29 34.81
CA VAL A 49 -3.85 11.11 35.30
C VAL A 49 -3.04 10.58 36.47
N PRO A 50 -3.59 10.50 37.69
CA PRO A 50 -2.89 9.89 38.82
C PRO A 50 -2.57 8.45 38.37
N ILE A 51 -1.29 8.09 38.36
CA ILE A 51 -0.89 6.69 38.13
C ILE A 51 -1.44 5.93 39.33
N ALA A 52 -2.65 5.40 39.21
CA ALA A 52 -3.20 4.47 40.17
C ALA A 52 -2.24 3.27 40.26
N ALA A 53 -1.86 2.92 41.48
CA ALA A 53 -1.05 1.74 41.74
C ALA A 53 -1.56 0.54 40.93
N PRO A 54 -0.68 -0.35 40.46
CA PRO A 54 -1.07 -1.43 39.58
C PRO A 54 -2.14 -2.28 40.28
N ARG A 55 -3.40 -2.09 39.89
CA ARG A 55 -4.45 -3.02 40.22
C ARG A 55 -4.06 -4.33 39.58
N SER A 56 -4.08 -5.42 40.38
CA SER A 56 -3.86 -6.76 39.85
C SER A 56 -4.70 -6.95 38.59
N LEU A 57 -4.01 -7.04 37.47
CA LEU A 57 -4.65 -7.29 36.19
C LEU A 57 -5.23 -8.68 36.24
N SER A 58 -6.54 -8.79 36.52
CA SER A 58 -7.27 -9.97 36.09
C SER A 58 -6.95 -10.19 34.62
N PRO A 59 -6.76 -11.41 34.12
CA PRO A 59 -6.39 -11.65 32.73
C PRO A 59 -7.39 -10.92 31.85
N LEU A 60 -6.93 -9.85 31.20
CA LEU A 60 -7.71 -9.09 30.25
C LEU A 60 -8.06 -10.04 29.11
N SER A 61 -9.26 -10.58 29.21
CA SER A 61 -9.91 -11.22 28.09
C SER A 61 -9.96 -10.23 26.93
N THR A 62 -9.40 -10.69 25.82
CA THR A 62 -9.67 -10.25 24.47
C THR A 62 -9.16 -8.85 24.10
N VAL A 63 -7.94 -8.84 23.51
CA VAL A 63 -7.65 -8.00 22.33
C VAL A 63 -8.95 -7.91 21.52
N PRO A 64 -9.37 -6.69 21.10
CA PRO A 64 -10.54 -6.59 20.22
C PRO A 64 -10.29 -7.46 19.00
N ALA A 65 -10.79 -8.69 19.06
CA ALA A 65 -10.50 -9.67 18.04
C ALA A 65 -11.08 -9.18 16.73
N LEU A 66 -10.20 -8.82 15.81
CA LEU A 66 -10.61 -8.62 14.44
C LEU A 66 -11.24 -9.93 13.97
N ARG A 67 -12.54 -9.90 13.68
CA ARG A 67 -13.28 -11.06 13.22
C ARG A 67 -13.69 -10.85 11.77
N ILE A 68 -13.22 -11.73 10.89
CA ILE A 68 -13.66 -11.76 9.51
C ILE A 68 -15.13 -12.18 9.45
N LEU A 69 -15.92 -11.44 8.71
CA LEU A 69 -17.34 -11.71 8.45
C LEU A 69 -17.55 -12.39 7.11
N SER A 70 -16.84 -11.92 6.08
CA SER A 70 -16.88 -12.51 4.73
C SER A 70 -15.63 -12.13 3.95
N ASP A 71 -15.29 -12.97 3.00
CA ASP A 71 -14.39 -12.67 1.89
C ASP A 71 -15.16 -12.81 0.58
N THR A 72 -15.09 -11.82 -0.27
CA THR A 72 -15.78 -11.77 -1.56
C THR A 72 -14.85 -11.22 -2.64
N PRO A 73 -15.16 -11.40 -3.93
CA PRO A 73 -14.39 -10.74 -4.98
C PRO A 73 -14.31 -9.23 -4.74
N LEU A 74 -13.12 -8.66 -4.94
CA LEU A 74 -12.84 -7.25 -4.72
C LEU A 74 -13.61 -6.37 -5.73
N ARG A 75 -14.67 -5.70 -5.27
CA ARG A 75 -15.57 -4.91 -6.13
C ARG A 75 -15.95 -3.55 -5.54
N HIS A 76 -15.73 -3.33 -4.25
CA HIS A 76 -16.12 -2.10 -3.57
C HIS A 76 -15.39 -0.89 -4.17
N SER A 77 -16.15 0.09 -4.66
CA SER A 77 -15.61 1.26 -5.39
C SER A 77 -14.54 2.02 -4.59
N ALA A 78 -14.77 2.26 -3.30
CA ALA A 78 -13.80 2.96 -2.45
C ALA A 78 -12.46 2.21 -2.34
N LEU A 79 -12.44 0.86 -2.37
CA LEU A 79 -11.21 0.07 -2.36
C LEU A 79 -10.52 0.13 -3.72
N LEU A 80 -11.28 0.04 -4.81
CA LEU A 80 -10.74 0.18 -6.16
C LEU A 80 -10.17 1.58 -6.39
N ASP A 81 -10.84 2.62 -5.90
CA ASP A 81 -10.34 3.99 -5.97
C ASP A 81 -9.10 4.21 -5.11
N TYR A 82 -9.02 3.56 -3.95
CA TYR A 82 -7.81 3.56 -3.13
C TYR A 82 -6.64 2.93 -3.91
N LEU A 83 -6.82 1.79 -4.57
CA LEU A 83 -5.79 1.16 -5.41
C LEU A 83 -5.34 2.09 -6.54
N ARG A 84 -6.27 2.73 -7.26
CA ARG A 84 -5.94 3.71 -8.32
C ARG A 84 -5.13 4.87 -7.79
N ARG A 85 -5.47 5.42 -6.61
CA ARG A 85 -4.67 6.47 -5.95
C ARG A 85 -3.27 6.00 -5.56
N ARG A 86 -3.11 4.71 -5.28
CA ARG A 86 -1.82 4.07 -5.01
C ARG A 86 -1.08 3.67 -6.30
N GLY A 87 -1.62 4.01 -7.47
CA GLY A 87 -1.02 3.66 -8.76
C GLY A 87 -1.14 2.18 -9.13
N ILE A 88 -1.90 1.41 -8.36
CA ILE A 88 -2.09 -0.03 -8.58
C ILE A 88 -3.26 -0.24 -9.54
N VAL A 89 -3.03 -1.05 -10.57
CA VAL A 89 -4.06 -1.48 -11.53
C VAL A 89 -5.07 -2.37 -10.82
N PRO A 90 -6.38 -2.00 -10.75
CA PRO A 90 -7.37 -2.76 -10.01
C PRO A 90 -7.50 -4.21 -10.47
N GLU A 91 -7.38 -4.47 -11.76
CA GLU A 91 -7.47 -5.80 -12.36
C GLU A 91 -6.37 -6.74 -11.82
N VAL A 92 -5.15 -6.21 -11.66
CA VAL A 92 -4.03 -6.91 -11.02
C VAL A 92 -4.38 -7.24 -9.56
N ALA A 93 -4.86 -6.26 -8.81
CA ALA A 93 -5.23 -6.49 -7.42
C ALA A 93 -6.38 -7.49 -7.27
N CYS A 94 -7.38 -7.48 -8.17
CA CYS A 94 -8.49 -8.43 -8.16
C CYS A 94 -8.06 -9.89 -8.37
N THR A 95 -6.90 -10.14 -8.98
CA THR A 95 -6.35 -11.49 -9.15
C THR A 95 -5.84 -12.06 -7.83
N TYR A 96 -5.20 -11.23 -7.00
CA TYR A 96 -4.49 -11.67 -5.79
C TYR A 96 -5.19 -11.31 -4.49
N CYS A 97 -6.16 -10.40 -4.53
CA CYS A 97 -6.81 -9.86 -3.34
C CYS A 97 -8.32 -10.12 -3.33
N ARG A 98 -8.88 -10.04 -2.13
CA ARG A 98 -10.32 -10.18 -1.88
C ARG A 98 -10.84 -8.93 -1.17
N GLU A 99 -12.13 -8.69 -1.23
CA GLU A 99 -12.82 -7.75 -0.35
C GLU A 99 -13.13 -8.46 0.96
N ILE A 100 -12.50 -8.01 2.05
CA ILE A 100 -12.71 -8.56 3.38
C ILE A 100 -13.62 -7.64 4.17
N ARG A 101 -14.73 -8.18 4.66
CA ARG A 101 -15.57 -7.53 5.65
C ARG A 101 -15.25 -8.10 7.03
N TYR A 102 -15.03 -7.23 7.99
CA TYR A 102 -14.61 -7.62 9.32
C TYR A 102 -15.20 -6.72 10.40
N THR A 103 -15.12 -7.17 11.65
CA THR A 103 -15.50 -6.36 12.80
C THR A 103 -14.32 -6.18 13.75
N ILE A 104 -14.28 -5.00 14.36
CA ILE A 104 -13.44 -4.71 15.53
C ILE A 104 -14.35 -4.06 16.56
N ASN A 105 -14.43 -4.61 17.78
CA ASN A 105 -15.31 -4.11 18.83
C ASN A 105 -16.78 -3.94 18.39
N GLY A 106 -17.29 -4.88 17.60
CA GLY A 106 -18.66 -4.87 17.10
C GLY A 106 -18.95 -3.90 15.96
N ARG A 107 -18.00 -3.02 15.61
CA ARG A 107 -18.11 -2.12 14.44
C ARG A 107 -17.67 -2.84 13.17
N LYS A 108 -18.43 -2.66 12.10
CA LYS A 108 -18.18 -3.29 10.80
C LYS A 108 -17.26 -2.41 9.93
N TYR A 109 -16.31 -3.05 9.28
CA TYR A 109 -15.33 -2.43 8.38
C TYR A 109 -15.16 -3.29 7.13
N PHE A 110 -14.49 -2.73 6.14
CA PHE A 110 -14.07 -3.44 4.93
C PHE A 110 -12.67 -3.01 4.53
N ALA A 111 -11.92 -3.91 3.91
CA ALA A 111 -10.57 -3.68 3.43
C ALA A 111 -10.24 -4.58 2.24
N ILE A 112 -9.17 -4.24 1.53
CA ILE A 112 -8.49 -5.15 0.63
C ILE A 112 -7.79 -6.19 1.51
N GLY A 113 -8.05 -7.46 1.27
CA GLY A 113 -7.39 -8.59 1.92
C GLY A 113 -6.48 -9.31 0.96
N PHE A 114 -5.23 -9.47 1.35
CA PHE A 114 -4.26 -10.30 0.67
C PHE A 114 -4.06 -11.57 1.50
N PRO A 115 -4.33 -12.77 0.95
CA PRO A 115 -4.27 -14.02 1.70
C PRO A 115 -2.82 -14.41 2.00
N ASN A 116 -2.60 -15.08 3.11
CA ASN A 116 -1.32 -15.70 3.41
C ASN A 116 -1.42 -17.25 3.40
N ASP A 117 -0.29 -17.92 3.41
CA ASP A 117 -0.19 -19.39 3.28
C ASP A 117 -0.84 -20.18 4.43
N ALA A 118 -1.16 -19.52 5.54
CA ALA A 118 -1.82 -20.15 6.69
C ALA A 118 -3.33 -19.83 6.79
N GLY A 119 -3.92 -19.21 5.76
CA GLY A 119 -5.33 -18.84 5.74
C GLY A 119 -5.67 -17.55 6.50
N GLY A 120 -4.67 -16.79 6.91
CA GLY A 120 -4.84 -15.44 7.43
C GLY A 120 -4.85 -14.39 6.31
N TRP A 121 -4.98 -13.12 6.69
CA TRP A 121 -5.11 -12.02 5.76
C TRP A 121 -4.26 -10.82 6.16
N GLU A 122 -3.56 -10.21 5.21
CA GLU A 122 -3.08 -8.85 5.32
C GLU A 122 -4.17 -7.90 4.83
N LEU A 123 -4.50 -6.89 5.63
CA LEU A 123 -5.63 -6.00 5.39
C LEU A 123 -5.14 -4.58 5.12
N ARG A 124 -5.69 -3.95 4.08
CA ARG A 124 -5.37 -2.58 3.72
C ARG A 124 -6.59 -1.82 3.23
N SER A 125 -6.77 -0.62 3.75
CA SER A 125 -7.66 0.39 3.20
C SER A 125 -7.01 1.76 3.34
N GLU A 126 -7.71 2.82 2.97
CA GLU A 126 -7.20 4.19 3.12
C GLU A 126 -6.85 4.53 4.58
N CYS A 127 -7.67 4.06 5.52
CA CYS A 127 -7.55 4.38 6.95
C CYS A 127 -7.07 3.21 7.82
N PHE A 128 -6.75 2.07 7.22
CA PHE A 128 -6.40 0.88 8.00
C PHE A 128 -5.28 0.06 7.36
N LYS A 129 -4.29 -0.29 8.19
CA LYS A 129 -3.27 -1.30 7.91
C LYS A 129 -3.26 -2.29 9.08
N GLY A 130 -3.47 -3.56 8.81
CA GLY A 130 -3.48 -4.59 9.84
C GLY A 130 -3.48 -5.97 9.22
N SER A 131 -3.63 -6.99 10.08
CA SER A 131 -3.71 -8.37 9.65
C SER A 131 -4.74 -9.13 10.47
N ALA A 132 -5.36 -10.16 9.86
CA ALA A 132 -6.17 -11.16 10.55
C ALA A 132 -5.37 -12.46 10.65
N SER A 133 -5.29 -12.99 11.85
CA SER A 133 -4.53 -14.22 12.16
C SER A 133 -5.05 -15.43 11.38
N PRO A 134 -4.16 -16.40 11.14
CA PRO A 134 -2.75 -16.46 11.52
C PRO A 134 -1.86 -15.56 10.67
N LYS A 135 -0.77 -15.01 11.25
CA LYS A 135 0.23 -14.21 10.52
C LYS A 135 1.26 -15.11 9.86
N GLN A 136 1.39 -15.01 8.55
CA GLN A 136 2.30 -15.83 7.76
C GLN A 136 2.78 -15.07 6.51
N ILE A 137 3.78 -15.63 5.85
CA ILE A 137 4.20 -15.24 4.50
C ILE A 137 3.12 -15.61 3.48
N THR A 138 3.26 -15.08 2.26
CA THR A 138 2.50 -15.52 1.09
C THR A 138 3.47 -15.94 0.00
N THR A 139 3.31 -17.15 -0.55
CA THR A 139 4.14 -17.67 -1.63
C THR A 139 3.33 -17.85 -2.91
N ILE A 140 3.96 -17.60 -4.06
CA ILE A 140 3.47 -17.92 -5.39
C ILE A 140 4.56 -18.76 -6.04
N ASP A 141 4.33 -20.05 -6.13
CA ASP A 141 5.30 -21.04 -6.63
C ASP A 141 5.00 -21.39 -8.10
N ASN A 142 5.85 -20.91 -8.99
CA ASN A 142 5.81 -21.19 -10.43
C ASN A 142 6.90 -22.20 -10.82
N CYS A 143 7.56 -22.80 -9.83
CA CYS A 143 8.64 -23.79 -10.01
C CYS A 143 9.84 -23.21 -10.77
N THR A 144 10.28 -21.99 -10.44
CA THR A 144 11.43 -21.34 -11.06
C THR A 144 12.63 -21.31 -10.11
N ASP A 145 13.83 -21.11 -10.67
CA ASP A 145 15.08 -21.01 -9.90
C ASP A 145 15.37 -19.58 -9.39
N THR A 146 14.50 -18.64 -9.74
CA THR A 146 14.58 -17.24 -9.32
C THR A 146 13.33 -16.86 -8.56
N VAL A 147 13.49 -16.15 -7.43
CA VAL A 147 12.38 -15.65 -6.63
C VAL A 147 12.48 -14.13 -6.41
N ILE A 148 11.34 -13.46 -6.41
CA ILE A 148 11.21 -12.06 -6.02
C ILE A 148 10.60 -12.01 -4.62
N ALA A 149 11.33 -11.39 -3.67
CA ALA A 149 10.91 -11.23 -2.29
C ALA A 149 10.47 -9.79 -2.03
N PHE A 150 9.23 -9.60 -1.58
CA PHE A 150 8.67 -8.31 -1.18
C PHE A 150 8.47 -8.24 0.34
N GLU A 151 8.61 -7.03 0.92
CA GLU A 151 8.27 -6.83 2.32
C GLU A 151 6.75 -6.85 2.53
N GLY A 152 5.99 -6.14 1.67
CA GLY A 152 4.55 -6.01 1.75
C GLY A 152 3.83 -6.26 0.42
N PHE A 153 2.55 -6.65 0.49
CA PHE A 153 1.78 -6.96 -0.71
C PHE A 153 1.46 -5.73 -1.58
N MET A 154 1.48 -4.52 -1.03
CA MET A 154 1.29 -3.30 -1.82
C MET A 154 2.46 -3.09 -2.78
N ASP A 155 3.68 -3.46 -2.39
CA ASP A 155 4.88 -3.37 -3.23
C ASP A 155 4.86 -4.45 -4.32
N PHE A 156 4.43 -5.65 -3.96
CA PHE A 156 4.15 -6.73 -4.91
C PHE A 156 3.15 -6.28 -5.99
N LEU A 157 1.99 -5.76 -5.59
CA LEU A 157 0.98 -5.27 -6.53
C LEU A 157 1.47 -4.08 -7.36
N SER A 158 2.31 -3.22 -6.79
CA SER A 158 2.93 -2.09 -7.49
C SER A 158 3.88 -2.57 -8.58
N CYS A 159 4.72 -3.54 -8.27
CA CYS A 159 5.63 -4.15 -9.24
C CYS A 159 4.85 -4.78 -10.40
N LEU A 160 3.78 -5.51 -10.12
CA LEU A 160 2.90 -6.10 -11.14
C LEU A 160 2.20 -5.04 -11.99
N SER A 161 1.84 -3.91 -11.40
CA SER A 161 1.14 -2.83 -12.13
C SER A 161 2.05 -2.08 -13.11
N THR A 162 3.38 -2.19 -12.98
CA THR A 162 4.35 -1.62 -13.92
C THR A 162 4.70 -2.56 -15.07
N LYS A 163 4.40 -3.86 -14.95
CA LYS A 163 4.68 -4.89 -15.94
C LYS A 163 3.37 -5.41 -16.52
N HIS A 164 3.42 -5.99 -17.73
CA HIS A 164 2.27 -6.76 -18.22
C HIS A 164 2.02 -7.94 -17.29
N PRO A 165 0.77 -8.18 -16.81
CA PRO A 165 0.44 -9.24 -15.85
C PRO A 165 0.90 -10.65 -16.30
N ASP A 166 0.91 -10.89 -17.61
CA ASP A 166 1.29 -12.19 -18.21
C ASP A 166 2.80 -12.50 -18.13
N GLN A 167 3.63 -11.57 -17.63
CA GLN A 167 5.09 -11.72 -17.63
C GLN A 167 5.68 -12.21 -16.30
N LEU A 168 4.88 -12.31 -15.24
CA LEU A 168 5.40 -12.81 -13.96
C LEU A 168 5.31 -14.34 -13.90
N ARG A 169 6.25 -15.00 -14.57
CA ARG A 169 6.46 -16.47 -14.47
C ARG A 169 7.54 -16.84 -13.45
N ILE A 170 7.91 -15.92 -12.59
CA ILE A 170 8.96 -16.07 -11.57
C ILE A 170 8.27 -16.34 -10.23
N ASP A 171 8.91 -17.11 -9.36
CA ASP A 171 8.43 -17.34 -8.02
C ASP A 171 8.38 -16.02 -7.22
N VAL A 172 7.39 -15.89 -6.36
CA VAL A 172 7.22 -14.71 -5.52
C VAL A 172 7.03 -15.11 -4.07
N ILE A 173 7.62 -14.34 -3.19
CA ILE A 173 7.32 -14.38 -1.77
C ILE A 173 7.05 -12.99 -1.22
N VAL A 174 5.98 -12.85 -0.46
CA VAL A 174 5.66 -11.64 0.29
C VAL A 174 5.79 -11.94 1.77
N LEU A 175 6.70 -11.28 2.45
CA LEU A 175 6.96 -11.49 3.87
C LEU A 175 5.77 -11.09 4.75
N ASN A 176 4.97 -10.12 4.27
CA ASN A 176 3.89 -9.46 5.03
C ASN A 176 4.39 -8.69 6.27
N SER A 177 5.59 -8.98 6.71
CA SER A 177 6.39 -8.24 7.71
C SER A 177 7.79 -8.84 7.72
N VAL A 178 8.83 -8.03 7.92
CA VAL A 178 10.23 -8.50 8.04
C VAL A 178 10.42 -9.52 9.17
N VAL A 179 9.57 -9.50 10.20
CA VAL A 179 9.56 -10.49 11.31
C VAL A 179 9.31 -11.91 10.81
N ASN A 180 8.67 -12.08 9.66
CA ASN A 180 8.40 -13.39 9.07
C ASN A 180 9.57 -13.92 8.21
N LEU A 181 10.69 -13.20 8.08
CA LEU A 181 11.83 -13.65 7.30
C LEU A 181 12.29 -15.08 7.67
N PRO A 182 12.38 -15.48 8.95
CA PRO A 182 12.73 -16.87 9.29
C PRO A 182 11.77 -17.92 8.72
N LYS A 183 10.48 -17.60 8.59
CA LYS A 183 9.49 -18.48 8.00
C LYS A 183 9.62 -18.60 6.47
N ALA A 184 10.22 -17.58 5.85
CA ALA A 184 10.45 -17.53 4.40
C ALA A 184 11.65 -18.36 3.95
N LEU A 185 12.61 -18.64 4.86
CA LEU A 185 13.88 -19.30 4.52
C LEU A 185 13.72 -20.65 3.81
N PRO A 186 12.80 -21.57 4.21
CA PRO A 186 12.66 -22.84 3.52
C PRO A 186 12.25 -22.68 2.04
N PHE A 187 11.46 -21.64 1.71
CA PHE A 187 11.12 -21.32 0.34
C PHE A 187 12.26 -20.62 -0.39
N LEU A 188 12.85 -19.59 0.20
CA LEU A 188 13.93 -18.80 -0.38
C LEU A 188 15.18 -19.63 -0.69
N ALA A 189 15.57 -20.55 0.20
CA ALA A 189 16.76 -21.40 0.05
C ALA A 189 16.67 -22.41 -1.11
N ARG A 190 15.52 -22.55 -1.76
CA ARG A 190 15.33 -23.39 -2.94
C ARG A 190 15.80 -22.72 -4.24
N HIS A 191 16.04 -21.39 -4.20
CA HIS A 191 16.31 -20.59 -5.39
C HIS A 191 17.79 -20.21 -5.47
N SER A 192 18.34 -20.21 -6.67
CA SER A 192 19.71 -19.73 -6.91
C SER A 192 19.82 -18.22 -6.86
N THR A 193 18.73 -17.51 -7.26
CA THR A 193 18.70 -16.04 -7.28
C THR A 193 17.49 -15.50 -6.52
N ILE A 194 17.74 -14.54 -5.62
CA ILE A 194 16.70 -13.87 -4.81
C ILE A 194 16.78 -12.36 -5.07
N HIS A 195 15.76 -11.79 -5.68
CA HIS A 195 15.63 -10.34 -5.83
C HIS A 195 14.84 -9.76 -4.64
N ALA A 196 15.50 -9.02 -3.76
CA ALA A 196 14.90 -8.46 -2.55
C ALA A 196 14.39 -7.03 -2.79
N PHE A 197 13.07 -6.83 -2.66
CA PHE A 197 12.38 -5.53 -2.71
C PHE A 197 11.85 -5.17 -1.31
N PHE A 198 12.74 -4.80 -0.39
CA PHE A 198 12.40 -4.44 0.98
C PHE A 198 12.45 -2.93 1.16
N ASP A 199 11.71 -2.42 2.15
CA ASP A 199 11.60 -0.98 2.42
C ASP A 199 12.98 -0.31 2.59
N ASN A 200 13.14 0.91 2.10
CA ASN A 200 14.34 1.74 2.25
C ASN A 200 14.47 2.35 3.66
N ASP A 201 14.00 1.65 4.67
CA ASP A 201 14.15 2.04 6.06
C ASP A 201 15.15 1.11 6.82
N ASN A 202 15.32 1.35 8.12
CA ASN A 202 16.26 0.58 8.92
C ASN A 202 15.84 -0.90 9.07
N ALA A 203 14.54 -1.19 9.05
CA ALA A 203 14.04 -2.55 9.19
C ALA A 203 14.28 -3.35 7.91
N GLY A 204 13.94 -2.76 6.74
CA GLY A 204 14.17 -3.39 5.44
C GLY A 204 15.65 -3.62 5.16
N ARG A 205 16.52 -2.63 5.42
CA ARG A 205 17.99 -2.81 5.28
C ARG A 205 18.56 -3.94 6.16
N LYS A 206 18.08 -4.05 7.41
CA LYS A 206 18.47 -5.16 8.30
C LYS A 206 17.95 -6.49 7.78
N ALA A 207 16.74 -6.53 7.26
CA ALA A 207 16.18 -7.74 6.68
C ALA A 207 16.93 -8.18 5.43
N THR A 208 17.36 -7.26 4.56
CA THR A 208 18.22 -7.56 3.40
C THR A 208 19.57 -8.14 3.84
N ALA A 209 20.25 -7.51 4.80
CA ALA A 209 21.50 -8.00 5.33
C ALA A 209 21.37 -9.39 5.97
N GLU A 210 20.28 -9.61 6.71
CA GLU A 210 19.98 -10.90 7.32
C GLU A 210 19.66 -11.98 6.27
N LEU A 211 18.92 -11.63 5.21
CA LEU A 211 18.65 -12.53 4.09
C LEU A 211 19.94 -12.99 3.41
N ILE A 212 20.87 -12.07 3.11
CA ILE A 212 22.17 -12.40 2.53
C ILE A 212 22.93 -13.38 3.45
N ARG A 213 22.90 -13.14 4.75
CA ARG A 213 23.58 -14.00 5.74
C ARG A 213 22.97 -15.42 5.82
N LEU A 214 21.63 -15.50 5.72
CA LEU A 214 20.88 -16.75 5.91
C LEU A 214 20.75 -17.59 4.64
N CYS A 215 20.94 -17.00 3.46
CA CYS A 215 20.90 -17.69 2.16
C CYS A 215 22.26 -17.67 1.46
N PRO A 216 23.35 -18.24 2.06
CA PRO A 216 24.71 -18.13 1.52
C PRO A 216 24.93 -18.89 0.21
N ARG A 217 23.97 -19.72 -0.20
CA ARG A 217 24.00 -20.48 -1.46
C ARG A 217 23.26 -19.79 -2.59
N SER A 218 22.52 -18.73 -2.30
CA SER A 218 21.76 -17.97 -3.26
C SER A 218 22.43 -16.63 -3.55
N GLU A 219 22.36 -16.17 -4.78
CA GLU A 219 22.70 -14.80 -5.12
C GLU A 219 21.56 -13.89 -4.68
N VAL A 220 21.78 -13.08 -3.64
CA VAL A 220 20.80 -12.12 -3.16
C VAL A 220 21.09 -10.76 -3.79
N VAL A 221 20.17 -10.30 -4.64
CA VAL A 221 20.27 -9.00 -5.31
C VAL A 221 19.34 -8.00 -4.63
N ASP A 222 19.95 -7.01 -3.95
CA ASP A 222 19.20 -5.91 -3.34
C ASP A 222 18.67 -4.97 -4.42
N GLN A 223 17.36 -4.88 -4.54
CA GLN A 223 16.67 -4.06 -5.53
C GLN A 223 16.30 -2.67 -5.03
N SER A 224 16.67 -2.31 -3.81
CA SER A 224 16.34 -1.01 -3.19
C SER A 224 16.88 0.20 -3.96
N CYS A 225 17.92 0.02 -4.76
CA CYS A 225 18.48 1.07 -5.63
C CYS A 225 17.48 1.54 -6.71
N PHE A 226 16.55 0.69 -7.19
CA PHE A 226 15.57 1.06 -8.21
C PHE A 226 14.55 2.09 -7.73
N TYR A 227 14.28 2.13 -6.43
CA TYR A 227 13.40 3.11 -5.79
C TYR A 227 14.16 3.98 -4.80
N SER A 228 15.43 4.26 -5.10
CA SER A 228 16.25 5.19 -4.31
C SER A 228 15.55 6.54 -4.16
N GLY A 229 15.57 7.11 -2.95
CA GLY A 229 14.87 8.34 -2.61
C GLY A 229 13.37 8.16 -2.27
N HIS A 230 12.85 6.94 -2.36
CA HIS A 230 11.50 6.57 -1.95
C HIS A 230 11.57 5.51 -0.86
N LYS A 231 10.53 5.48 0.00
CA LYS A 231 10.48 4.52 1.10
C LYS A 231 10.37 3.08 0.59
N ASP A 232 9.50 2.86 -0.38
CA ASP A 232 9.13 1.55 -0.90
C ASP A 232 8.79 1.63 -2.40
N VAL A 233 8.53 0.48 -3.03
CA VAL A 233 8.18 0.38 -4.44
C VAL A 233 6.89 1.14 -4.76
N ASN A 234 5.92 1.14 -3.84
CA ASN A 234 4.65 1.81 -4.07
C ASN A 234 4.80 3.34 -4.04
N ASP A 235 5.59 3.89 -3.13
CA ASP A 235 5.90 5.33 -3.11
C ASP A 235 6.61 5.78 -4.40
N TYR A 236 7.56 4.97 -4.88
CA TYR A 236 8.22 5.20 -6.16
C TYR A 236 7.21 5.21 -7.32
N LEU A 237 6.33 4.21 -7.40
CA LEU A 237 5.31 4.11 -8.44
C LEU A 237 4.42 5.35 -8.48
N ILE A 238 3.93 5.80 -7.32
CA ILE A 238 3.09 7.01 -7.20
C ILE A 238 3.85 8.25 -7.72
N ALA A 239 5.10 8.42 -7.34
CA ALA A 239 5.92 9.55 -7.77
C ALA A 239 6.15 9.51 -9.29
N HIS A 240 6.47 8.34 -9.83
CA HIS A 240 6.71 8.15 -11.26
C HIS A 240 5.47 8.46 -12.12
N ILE A 241 4.28 7.99 -11.70
CA ILE A 241 2.99 8.29 -12.37
C ILE A 241 2.73 9.80 -12.37
N LYS A 242 2.94 10.48 -11.23
CA LYS A 242 2.74 11.93 -11.13
C LYS A 242 3.69 12.71 -12.05
N ASP A 243 4.94 12.32 -12.12
CA ASP A 243 5.93 12.99 -12.96
C ASP A 243 5.67 12.74 -14.45
N HIS A 244 5.27 11.53 -14.81
CA HIS A 244 4.85 11.21 -16.18
C HIS A 244 3.63 12.03 -16.61
N ALA A 245 2.62 12.15 -15.74
CA ALA A 245 1.43 12.97 -16.01
C ALA A 245 1.79 14.45 -16.20
N LYS A 246 2.70 15.00 -15.38
CA LYS A 246 3.19 16.38 -15.54
C LYS A 246 3.91 16.58 -16.89
N LYS A 247 4.78 15.65 -17.28
CA LYS A 247 5.49 15.69 -18.57
C LYS A 247 4.53 15.68 -19.75
N LEU A 248 3.52 14.81 -19.73
CA LEU A 248 2.47 14.73 -20.76
C LEU A 248 1.65 16.02 -20.84
N ALA A 249 1.28 16.62 -19.72
CA ALA A 249 0.57 17.89 -19.69
C ALA A 249 1.40 19.04 -20.27
N ALA A 250 2.69 19.09 -19.94
CA ALA A 250 3.61 20.09 -20.49
C ALA A 250 3.78 19.94 -22.04
N GLN A 251 3.91 18.70 -22.54
CA GLN A 251 3.98 18.42 -23.97
C GLN A 251 2.71 18.83 -24.72
N LYS A 252 1.52 18.51 -24.15
CA LYS A 252 0.24 18.93 -24.74
C LYS A 252 0.10 20.46 -24.81
N ASN A 253 0.55 21.17 -23.77
CA ASN A 253 0.51 22.64 -23.76
C ASN A 253 1.50 23.23 -24.80
N ALA A 254 2.71 22.70 -24.89
CA ALA A 254 3.71 23.14 -25.90
C ALA A 254 3.20 22.89 -27.33
N SER A 255 2.53 21.77 -27.60
CA SER A 255 1.94 21.47 -28.91
C SER A 255 0.79 22.45 -29.26
N LYS A 256 -0.07 22.75 -28.28
CA LYS A 256 -1.15 23.75 -28.47
C LYS A 256 -0.59 25.14 -28.80
N THR A 257 0.46 25.56 -28.08
CA THR A 257 1.11 26.87 -28.31
C THR A 257 1.74 26.94 -29.70
N LYS A 258 2.41 25.87 -30.16
CA LYS A 258 2.95 25.80 -31.53
C LYS A 258 1.86 25.89 -32.61
N THR A 259 0.73 25.19 -32.41
CA THR A 259 -0.41 25.24 -33.34
C THR A 259 -1.04 26.62 -33.40
N VAL A 260 -1.21 27.31 -32.27
CA VAL A 260 -1.73 28.69 -32.23
C VAL A 260 -0.79 29.66 -32.88
N GLN A 261 0.52 29.49 -32.70
CA GLN A 261 1.54 30.33 -33.31
C GLN A 261 1.63 30.11 -34.82
N SER A 262 1.51 28.87 -35.32
CA SER A 262 1.47 28.56 -36.76
C SER A 262 0.24 29.15 -37.47
N VAL A 263 -0.94 29.14 -36.77
CA VAL A 263 -2.16 29.76 -37.29
C VAL A 263 -2.07 31.29 -37.29
N ARG A 264 -1.40 31.91 -36.32
CA ARG A 264 -1.16 33.38 -36.31
C ARG A 264 -0.19 33.83 -37.39
N ASN A 265 0.81 33.01 -37.73
CA ASN A 265 1.82 33.34 -38.73
C ASN A 265 1.41 32.99 -40.17
N ASN A 266 0.20 32.40 -40.37
CA ASN A 266 -0.28 32.09 -41.72
C ASN A 266 -1.66 32.75 -41.95
N PRO A 267 -1.69 34.00 -42.54
CA PRO A 267 -2.93 34.75 -42.75
C PRO A 267 -3.95 34.09 -43.70
N GLN A 268 -3.53 33.12 -44.52
CA GLN A 268 -4.44 32.37 -45.40
C GLN A 268 -5.30 31.35 -44.64
N LEU A 269 -4.80 30.77 -43.55
CA LEU A 269 -5.56 29.87 -42.68
C LEU A 269 -6.62 30.58 -41.82
N LEU A 270 -6.42 31.86 -41.54
CA LEU A 270 -7.43 32.70 -40.86
C LEU A 270 -8.65 33.00 -41.76
N LYS A 271 -8.43 33.22 -43.05
CA LYS A 271 -9.52 33.51 -44.03
C LYS A 271 -10.38 32.27 -44.28
N ALA A 272 -9.83 31.07 -44.26
CA ALA A 272 -10.59 29.82 -44.45
C ALA A 272 -11.54 29.50 -43.31
N LYS A 273 -11.24 29.89 -42.08
CA LYS A 273 -12.13 29.66 -40.93
C LYS A 273 -13.27 30.67 -40.81
N THR A 274 -13.08 31.90 -41.30
CA THR A 274 -14.16 32.92 -41.35
C THR A 274 -15.15 32.68 -42.47
N ALA A 275 -14.74 32.05 -43.58
CA ALA A 275 -15.63 31.71 -44.70
C ALA A 275 -16.57 30.52 -44.40
N ALA A 276 -16.28 29.71 -43.39
CA ALA A 276 -17.11 28.54 -43.01
C ALA A 276 -18.25 28.85 -42.03
N VAL A 277 -18.44 30.09 -41.61
CA VAL A 277 -19.47 30.52 -40.61
C VAL A 277 -20.50 31.49 -41.19
N GLU A 278 -20.73 31.53 -42.51
CA GLU A 278 -21.89 32.25 -43.04
C GLU A 278 -23.13 31.38 -42.94
N PRO A 279 -24.22 31.87 -42.28
CA PRO A 279 -25.47 31.10 -42.15
C PRO A 279 -26.21 31.16 -43.50
N GLN A 280 -26.54 30.01 -44.08
CA GLN A 280 -27.45 29.87 -45.19
C GLN A 280 -28.80 30.55 -44.87
N ARG A 281 -29.07 31.68 -45.52
CA ARG A 281 -30.41 32.30 -45.54
C ARG A 281 -31.38 31.34 -46.18
N ARG A 282 -32.32 30.83 -45.38
CA ARG A 282 -33.50 30.10 -45.88
C ARG A 282 -34.28 30.99 -46.81
N LYS A 283 -34.38 30.61 -48.09
CA LYS A 283 -35.34 31.17 -49.02
C LYS A 283 -36.72 30.78 -48.59
N GLY A 284 -37.56 31.77 -48.25
CA GLY A 284 -38.96 31.59 -47.96
C GLY A 284 -39.70 31.13 -49.23
N VAL A 285 -40.50 30.09 -49.06
CA VAL A 285 -41.55 29.70 -50.03
C VAL A 285 -42.76 30.57 -49.76
N LYS A 286 -43.21 31.35 -50.76
CA LYS A 286 -44.51 31.98 -50.79
C LYS A 286 -45.52 30.95 -51.31
N VAL A 287 -46.62 30.76 -50.66
CA VAL A 287 -47.94 30.58 -51.16
C VAL A 287 -48.88 31.38 -50.26
#